data_8ffec718eff3734c968627c06b43ea2f
#
_entry.id   8ffec718eff3734c968627c06b43ea2f
#
_cell.length_a   1.000
_cell.length_b   1.000
_cell.length_c   1.000
_cell.angle_alpha   90.00
_cell.angle_beta   90.00
_cell.angle_gamma   90.00
#
_symmetry.space_group_name_H-M   'P 1'
#
loop_
_entity.id
_entity.type
_entity.pdbx_description
1 polymer ?
#
loop_
_entity_poly.entity_id
_entity_poly.type
_entity_poly.pdbx_seq_one_letter_code
_entity_poly.pdbx_strand_id
1 'polypeptide(L)'
;DGFATLSKKRVDSDKNWKKIEEAYETQETVEGKVILVNKGGVVALVNSNQVFIPAAHSGVPRDGDLNTLVGQTVSMKIIEIKDNKKAKGSIRKVLQEQRNAREKEFWENIEDGKVYQGVVKSMTSYGAFVDLGGVDGMVHSTELSWKHIKSPAEVVSIGDEITVFVKSFNAEKKRISLGYKTEATNPWYIFTHTYAIGDVAPVKIVSLMPFGAFAEIVDGVDGLIHISEIADHRIGKPADVLQVGQVVDAK
;
A
#
# COMPACT_ATOMS: atom_id res chain seq x y z
N ASP A 1 -25.84 -59.83 31.28
CA ASP A 1 -24.76 -59.05 31.90
C ASP A 1 -24.66 -57.69 31.30
N GLY A 2 -25.35 -56.70 31.93
CA GLY A 2 -25.48 -55.39 31.40
C GLY A 2 -24.40 -54.43 31.93
N PHE A 3 -23.28 -54.35 31.23
CA PHE A 3 -22.35 -53.23 31.48
C PHE A 3 -22.77 -52.00 30.71
N ALA A 4 -23.00 -50.90 31.43
CA ALA A 4 -23.24 -49.60 30.80
C ALA A 4 -21.91 -49.06 30.23
N THR A 5 -21.84 -48.88 28.92
CA THR A 5 -20.66 -48.27 28.26
C THR A 5 -20.68 -46.75 28.44
N LEU A 6 -19.81 -46.24 29.30
CA LEU A 6 -19.65 -44.81 29.54
C LEU A 6 -18.58 -44.23 28.60
N SER A 7 -18.85 -43.12 27.98
CA SER A 7 -17.89 -42.41 27.12
C SER A 7 -17.77 -40.93 27.47
N LYS A 8 -16.69 -40.55 28.14
CA LYS A 8 -16.33 -39.15 28.40
C LYS A 8 -16.14 -38.39 27.10
N LYS A 9 -15.55 -39.01 26.09
CA LYS A 9 -15.30 -38.42 24.77
C LYS A 9 -16.57 -37.92 24.09
N ARG A 10 -17.71 -38.62 24.23
CA ARG A 10 -19.00 -38.20 23.68
C ARG A 10 -19.53 -36.95 24.38
N VAL A 11 -19.45 -36.90 25.70
CA VAL A 11 -19.92 -35.76 26.49
C VAL A 11 -19.08 -34.49 26.18
N ASP A 12 -17.77 -34.67 26.09
CA ASP A 12 -16.88 -33.57 25.75
C ASP A 12 -17.11 -33.06 24.29
N SER A 13 -17.37 -33.98 23.37
CA SER A 13 -17.73 -33.65 21.99
C SER A 13 -19.04 -32.86 21.90
N ASP A 14 -20.06 -33.29 22.69
CA ASP A 14 -21.37 -32.61 22.69
C ASP A 14 -21.28 -31.21 23.33
N LYS A 15 -20.51 -31.03 24.39
CA LYS A 15 -20.23 -29.75 25.00
C LYS A 15 -19.47 -28.78 24.03
N ASN A 16 -18.48 -29.36 23.35
CA ASN A 16 -17.71 -28.59 22.38
C ASN A 16 -18.53 -28.24 21.14
N TRP A 17 -19.49 -29.09 20.75
CA TRP A 17 -20.40 -28.75 19.65
C TRP A 17 -21.38 -27.66 20.04
N LYS A 18 -21.92 -27.64 21.24
CA LYS A 18 -22.78 -26.55 21.75
C LYS A 18 -22.07 -25.18 21.66
N LYS A 19 -20.77 -25.11 21.97
CA LYS A 19 -20.01 -23.87 21.80
C LYS A 19 -19.93 -23.41 20.35
N ILE A 20 -19.92 -24.34 19.38
CA ILE A 20 -19.95 -23.99 17.95
C ILE A 20 -21.35 -23.50 17.55
N GLU A 21 -22.42 -24.07 18.10
CA GLU A 21 -23.80 -23.63 17.91
C GLU A 21 -24.01 -22.22 18.51
N GLU A 22 -23.55 -21.99 19.74
CA GLU A 22 -23.56 -20.68 20.39
C GLU A 22 -22.78 -19.64 19.55
N ALA A 23 -21.58 -19.98 19.10
CA ALA A 23 -20.78 -19.09 18.25
C ALA A 23 -21.41 -18.81 16.87
N TYR A 24 -22.22 -19.74 16.36
CA TYR A 24 -23.02 -19.51 15.15
C TYR A 24 -24.17 -18.51 15.41
N GLU A 25 -24.89 -18.65 16.53
CA GLU A 25 -25.99 -17.76 16.91
C GLU A 25 -25.50 -16.35 17.26
N THR A 26 -24.43 -16.27 18.06
CA THR A 26 -23.84 -14.98 18.48
C THR A 26 -22.96 -14.34 17.41
N GLN A 27 -22.67 -15.06 16.31
CA GLN A 27 -21.71 -14.64 15.27
C GLN A 27 -20.32 -14.32 15.82
N GLU A 28 -19.93 -14.96 16.90
CA GLU A 28 -18.61 -14.82 17.50
C GLU A 28 -17.51 -15.45 16.63
N THR A 29 -16.33 -14.90 16.76
CA THR A 29 -15.13 -15.44 16.10
C THR A 29 -14.60 -16.63 16.89
N VAL A 30 -14.42 -17.75 16.24
CA VAL A 30 -13.80 -18.94 16.80
C VAL A 30 -12.43 -19.20 16.19
N GLU A 31 -11.52 -19.70 17.01
CA GLU A 31 -10.19 -20.07 16.55
C GLU A 31 -10.12 -21.58 16.31
N GLY A 32 -9.46 -21.94 15.23
CA GLY A 32 -9.24 -23.33 14.88
C GLY A 32 -7.92 -23.55 14.17
N LYS A 33 -7.30 -24.70 14.42
CA LYS A 33 -6.06 -25.11 13.75
C LYS A 33 -6.40 -25.81 12.45
N VAL A 34 -5.83 -25.35 11.34
CA VAL A 34 -5.98 -26.00 10.04
C VAL A 34 -5.19 -27.30 10.03
N ILE A 35 -5.88 -28.42 9.78
CA ILE A 35 -5.30 -29.77 9.81
C ILE A 35 -5.16 -30.41 8.43
N LEU A 36 -6.01 -30.05 7.49
CA LEU A 36 -6.07 -30.69 6.18
C LEU A 36 -6.53 -29.72 5.10
N VAL A 37 -5.97 -29.85 3.91
CA VAL A 37 -6.40 -29.17 2.68
C VAL A 37 -7.04 -30.19 1.73
N ASN A 38 -8.21 -29.87 1.24
CA ASN A 38 -8.95 -30.62 0.24
C ASN A 38 -9.09 -29.79 -1.05
N LYS A 39 -9.47 -30.43 -2.17
CA LYS A 39 -9.70 -29.74 -3.45
C LYS A 39 -10.73 -28.61 -3.39
N GLY A 40 -11.65 -28.64 -2.41
CA GLY A 40 -12.72 -27.63 -2.26
C GLY A 40 -12.48 -26.62 -1.14
N GLY A 41 -11.41 -26.74 -0.36
CA GLY A 41 -11.17 -25.86 0.79
C GLY A 41 -10.28 -26.51 1.84
N VAL A 42 -10.29 -25.93 3.04
CA VAL A 42 -9.51 -26.41 4.19
C VAL A 42 -10.40 -26.92 5.31
N VAL A 43 -9.86 -27.81 6.13
CA VAL A 43 -10.54 -28.31 7.33
C VAL A 43 -9.75 -27.83 8.55
N ALA A 44 -10.44 -27.10 9.42
CA ALA A 44 -9.88 -26.65 10.70
C ALA A 44 -10.50 -27.41 11.87
N LEU A 45 -9.71 -27.63 12.89
CA LEU A 45 -10.15 -28.25 14.15
C LEU A 45 -10.47 -27.14 15.16
N VAL A 46 -11.75 -27.02 15.50
CA VAL A 46 -12.25 -26.08 16.51
C VAL A 46 -12.82 -26.92 17.66
N ASN A 47 -12.26 -26.79 18.86
CA ASN A 47 -12.72 -27.53 20.03
C ASN A 47 -12.93 -29.05 19.76
N SER A 48 -11.99 -29.69 19.07
CA SER A 48 -12.05 -31.10 18.67
C SER A 48 -13.11 -31.46 17.63
N ASN A 49 -13.81 -30.50 17.07
CA ASN A 49 -14.77 -30.64 15.98
C ASN A 49 -14.17 -30.15 14.67
N GLN A 50 -14.50 -30.82 13.56
CA GLN A 50 -14.03 -30.44 12.24
C GLN A 50 -14.97 -29.38 11.63
N VAL A 51 -14.39 -28.25 11.26
CA VAL A 51 -15.09 -27.18 10.55
C VAL A 51 -14.50 -27.10 9.13
N PHE A 52 -15.35 -27.21 8.14
CA PHE A 52 -14.95 -27.07 6.75
C PHE A 52 -15.01 -25.61 6.33
N ILE A 53 -13.95 -25.13 5.71
CA ILE A 53 -13.83 -23.76 5.18
C ILE A 53 -13.67 -23.88 3.67
N PRO A 54 -14.70 -23.53 2.87
CA PRO A 54 -14.58 -23.53 1.42
C PRO A 54 -13.45 -22.63 0.94
N ALA A 55 -12.80 -22.95 -0.18
CA ALA A 55 -11.71 -22.16 -0.75
C ALA A 55 -12.08 -20.70 -0.96
N ALA A 56 -13.32 -20.40 -1.37
CA ALA A 56 -13.86 -19.06 -1.52
C ALA A 56 -13.94 -18.26 -0.20
N HIS A 57 -13.92 -18.95 0.93
CA HIS A 57 -14.03 -18.38 2.28
C HIS A 57 -12.74 -18.50 3.10
N SER A 58 -11.67 -19.04 2.52
CA SER A 58 -10.36 -19.23 3.17
C SER A 58 -9.60 -17.92 3.42
N GLY A 59 -9.97 -16.83 2.77
CA GLY A 59 -9.23 -15.56 2.82
C GLY A 59 -7.99 -15.53 1.90
N VAL A 60 -7.61 -16.66 1.31
CA VAL A 60 -6.52 -16.75 0.33
C VAL A 60 -7.03 -16.32 -1.05
N PRO A 61 -6.26 -15.56 -1.86
CA PRO A 61 -6.59 -15.26 -3.25
C PRO A 61 -6.80 -16.54 -4.07
N ARG A 62 -7.55 -16.46 -5.18
CA ARG A 62 -7.87 -17.63 -6.02
C ARG A 62 -6.65 -18.36 -6.55
N ASP A 63 -5.55 -17.63 -6.75
CA ASP A 63 -4.27 -18.15 -7.23
C ASP A 63 -3.30 -18.51 -6.08
N GLY A 64 -3.73 -18.34 -4.84
CA GLY A 64 -2.92 -18.61 -3.64
C GLY A 64 -2.98 -20.07 -3.22
N ASP A 65 -1.87 -20.56 -2.68
CA ASP A 65 -1.76 -21.93 -2.18
C ASP A 65 -2.44 -22.08 -0.82
N LEU A 66 -3.50 -22.90 -0.74
CA LEU A 66 -4.20 -23.22 0.50
C LEU A 66 -3.32 -24.00 1.49
N ASN A 67 -2.25 -24.63 1.01
CA ASN A 67 -1.32 -25.39 1.86
C ASN A 67 -0.59 -24.49 2.86
N THR A 68 -0.46 -23.19 2.57
CA THR A 68 0.16 -22.21 3.49
C THR A 68 -0.59 -22.10 4.81
N LEU A 69 -1.88 -22.41 4.82
CA LEU A 69 -2.71 -22.39 6.03
C LEU A 69 -2.55 -23.64 6.91
N VAL A 70 -1.98 -24.72 6.41
CA VAL A 70 -1.84 -25.97 7.15
C VAL A 70 -0.94 -25.76 8.38
N GLY A 71 -1.44 -26.20 9.53
CA GLY A 71 -0.74 -26.06 10.80
C GLY A 71 -0.91 -24.69 11.48
N GLN A 72 -1.48 -23.70 10.79
CA GLN A 72 -1.74 -22.39 11.37
C GLN A 72 -3.06 -22.38 12.17
N THR A 73 -3.08 -21.55 13.19
CA THR A 73 -4.33 -21.23 13.91
C THR A 73 -4.98 -20.06 13.19
N VAL A 74 -6.21 -20.23 12.75
CA VAL A 74 -6.97 -19.23 12.00
C VAL A 74 -8.23 -18.84 12.74
N SER A 75 -8.55 -17.57 12.71
CA SER A 75 -9.80 -17.06 13.26
C SER A 75 -10.88 -17.11 12.17
N MET A 76 -12.02 -17.68 12.50
CA MET A 76 -13.13 -17.86 11.57
C MET A 76 -14.47 -17.62 12.21
N LYS A 77 -15.48 -17.29 11.41
CA LYS A 77 -16.89 -17.30 11.83
C LYS A 77 -17.61 -18.49 11.22
N ILE A 78 -18.51 -19.06 11.98
CA ILE A 78 -19.37 -20.13 11.51
C ILE A 78 -20.47 -19.52 10.64
N ILE A 79 -20.61 -20.01 9.40
CA ILE A 79 -21.61 -19.52 8.43
C ILE A 79 -22.84 -20.43 8.40
N GLU A 80 -22.62 -21.74 8.49
CA GLU A 80 -23.65 -22.73 8.29
C GLU A 80 -23.37 -23.94 9.20
N ILE A 81 -24.38 -24.42 9.84
CA ILE A 81 -24.37 -25.67 10.58
C ILE A 81 -25.29 -26.65 9.86
N LYS A 82 -24.77 -27.82 9.52
CA LYS A 82 -25.54 -28.91 8.92
C LYS A 82 -25.77 -30.01 9.93
N ASP A 83 -26.84 -30.75 9.70
CA ASP A 83 -27.11 -32.00 10.41
C ASP A 83 -25.86 -32.91 10.38
N ASN A 84 -25.70 -33.78 11.36
CA ASN A 84 -24.51 -34.63 11.55
C ASN A 84 -23.24 -33.92 12.05
N LYS A 85 -23.35 -32.84 12.82
CA LYS A 85 -22.22 -32.13 13.44
C LYS A 85 -21.17 -31.66 12.39
N LYS A 86 -21.64 -31.15 11.27
CA LYS A 86 -20.79 -30.53 10.25
C LYS A 86 -21.03 -29.02 10.23
N ALA A 87 -19.98 -28.24 10.44
CA ALA A 87 -20.03 -26.78 10.37
C ALA A 87 -19.18 -26.27 9.19
N LYS A 88 -19.65 -25.19 8.58
CA LYS A 88 -18.87 -24.42 7.61
C LYS A 88 -18.42 -23.11 8.23
N GLY A 89 -17.14 -22.80 8.10
CA GLY A 89 -16.52 -21.58 8.58
C GLY A 89 -16.08 -20.64 7.45
N SER A 90 -15.84 -19.37 7.79
CA SER A 90 -15.28 -18.37 6.91
C SER A 90 -14.21 -17.56 7.63
N ILE A 91 -13.01 -17.62 7.15
CA ILE A 91 -11.90 -16.75 7.56
C ILE A 91 -12.10 -15.40 6.90
N ARG A 92 -12.52 -15.40 5.62
CA ARG A 92 -12.75 -14.17 4.85
C ARG A 92 -13.72 -13.20 5.54
N LYS A 93 -14.76 -13.72 6.20
CA LYS A 93 -15.74 -12.87 6.91
C LYS A 93 -15.10 -12.12 8.08
N VAL A 94 -14.23 -12.77 8.84
CA VAL A 94 -13.48 -12.14 9.94
C VAL A 94 -12.52 -11.08 9.42
N LEU A 95 -11.75 -11.41 8.37
CA LEU A 95 -10.84 -10.45 7.74
C LEU A 95 -11.58 -9.23 7.16
N GLN A 96 -12.76 -9.46 6.58
CA GLN A 96 -13.61 -8.39 6.06
C GLN A 96 -14.14 -7.49 7.18
N GLU A 97 -14.57 -8.06 8.29
CA GLU A 97 -15.05 -7.29 9.45
C GLU A 97 -13.90 -6.49 10.10
N GLN A 98 -12.73 -7.09 10.24
CA GLN A 98 -11.54 -6.39 10.73
C GLN A 98 -11.13 -5.25 9.81
N ARG A 99 -11.20 -5.48 8.49
CA ARG A 99 -10.95 -4.43 7.50
C ARG A 99 -11.97 -3.31 7.61
N ASN A 100 -13.26 -3.64 7.69
CA ASN A 100 -14.34 -2.66 7.83
C ASN A 100 -14.21 -1.87 9.13
N ALA A 101 -13.82 -2.51 10.23
CA ALA A 101 -13.59 -1.84 11.51
C ALA A 101 -12.43 -0.84 11.42
N ARG A 102 -11.28 -1.25 10.85
CA ARG A 102 -10.14 -0.36 10.60
C ARG A 102 -10.51 0.77 9.65
N GLU A 103 -11.24 0.46 8.59
CA GLU A 103 -11.74 1.45 7.63
C GLU A 103 -12.58 2.49 8.36
N LYS A 104 -13.53 2.07 9.21
CA LYS A 104 -14.39 2.96 9.97
C LYS A 104 -13.60 3.86 10.93
N GLU A 105 -12.69 3.27 11.70
CA GLU A 105 -11.78 3.99 12.60
C GLU A 105 -10.93 5.01 11.84
N PHE A 106 -10.44 4.63 10.65
CA PHE A 106 -9.67 5.52 9.80
C PHE A 106 -10.50 6.73 9.34
N TRP A 107 -11.75 6.50 8.89
CA TRP A 107 -12.64 7.58 8.46
C TRP A 107 -13.08 8.52 9.59
N GLU A 108 -13.11 8.04 10.84
CA GLU A 108 -13.38 8.86 12.02
C GLU A 108 -12.18 9.75 12.41
N ASN A 109 -10.96 9.31 12.10
CA ASN A 109 -9.70 9.98 12.51
C ASN A 109 -8.97 10.66 11.36
N ILE A 110 -9.54 10.68 10.14
CA ILE A 110 -8.93 11.33 8.99
C ILE A 110 -9.06 12.85 9.10
N GLU A 111 -7.95 13.54 8.83
CA GLU A 111 -7.89 15.00 8.80
C GLU A 111 -7.10 15.43 7.57
N ASP A 112 -7.47 16.57 6.98
CA ASP A 112 -6.71 17.17 5.89
C ASP A 112 -5.32 17.60 6.38
N GLY A 113 -4.30 17.32 5.59
CA GLY A 113 -2.91 17.60 5.92
C GLY A 113 -2.23 16.56 6.82
N LYS A 114 -2.95 15.58 7.36
CA LYS A 114 -2.36 14.53 8.20
C LYS A 114 -1.48 13.60 7.38
N VAL A 115 -0.33 13.26 7.95
CA VAL A 115 0.67 12.39 7.31
C VAL A 115 0.44 10.95 7.74
N TYR A 116 0.46 10.05 6.76
CA TYR A 116 0.34 8.61 6.96
C TYR A 116 1.46 7.87 6.22
N GLN A 117 1.84 6.73 6.76
CA GLN A 117 2.65 5.77 6.02
C GLN A 117 1.72 4.78 5.33
N GLY A 118 1.97 4.54 4.06
CA GLY A 118 1.17 3.61 3.27
C GLY A 118 2.02 2.80 2.31
N VAL A 119 1.48 1.69 1.87
CA VAL A 119 2.15 0.77 0.92
C VAL A 119 1.53 0.91 -0.46
N VAL A 120 2.35 1.06 -1.48
CA VAL A 120 1.90 1.11 -2.87
C VAL A 120 1.35 -0.26 -3.28
N LYS A 121 0.04 -0.32 -3.51
CA LYS A 121 -0.69 -1.56 -3.82
C LYS A 121 -0.81 -1.80 -5.32
N SER A 122 -1.08 -0.76 -6.07
CA SER A 122 -1.19 -0.81 -7.52
C SER A 122 -0.90 0.54 -8.15
N MET A 123 -0.56 0.52 -9.43
CA MET A 123 -0.27 1.72 -10.20
C MET A 123 -1.10 1.75 -11.47
N THR A 124 -1.48 2.96 -11.87
CA THR A 124 -2.17 3.25 -13.14
C THR A 124 -1.41 4.34 -13.87
N SER A 125 -1.77 4.62 -15.11
CA SER A 125 -1.12 5.68 -15.91
C SER A 125 -1.24 7.09 -15.30
N TYR A 126 -2.24 7.33 -14.47
CA TYR A 126 -2.54 8.62 -13.86
C TYR A 126 -2.16 8.74 -12.38
N GLY A 127 -1.71 7.67 -11.74
CA GLY A 127 -1.31 7.72 -10.33
C GLY A 127 -1.06 6.37 -9.71
N ALA A 128 -0.70 6.39 -8.43
CA ALA A 128 -0.47 5.22 -7.59
C ALA A 128 -1.57 5.07 -6.53
N PHE A 129 -2.02 3.86 -6.29
CA PHE A 129 -2.91 3.52 -5.19
C PHE A 129 -2.09 3.04 -3.99
N VAL A 130 -2.33 3.67 -2.87
CA VAL A 130 -1.60 3.44 -1.61
C VAL A 130 -2.59 2.94 -0.56
N ASP A 131 -2.27 1.79 0.05
CA ASP A 131 -3.03 1.24 1.17
C ASP A 131 -2.54 1.90 2.48
N LEU A 132 -3.44 2.58 3.15
CA LEU A 132 -3.21 3.26 4.43
C LEU A 132 -3.58 2.40 5.66
N GLY A 133 -3.63 1.08 5.48
CA GLY A 133 -3.99 0.15 6.55
C GLY A 133 -5.47 -0.24 6.59
N GLY A 134 -6.12 -0.28 5.43
CA GLY A 134 -7.52 -0.70 5.25
C GLY A 134 -8.33 0.20 4.33
N VAL A 135 -7.81 1.38 4.01
CA VAL A 135 -8.40 2.32 3.06
C VAL A 135 -7.38 2.63 1.97
N ASP A 136 -7.83 2.54 0.74
CA ASP A 136 -7.00 2.83 -0.42
C ASP A 136 -7.08 4.34 -0.75
N GLY A 137 -5.96 5.05 -0.71
CA GLY A 137 -5.83 6.42 -1.20
C GLY A 137 -5.15 6.47 -2.56
N MET A 138 -5.35 7.54 -3.31
CA MET A 138 -4.73 7.76 -4.61
C MET A 138 -3.76 8.94 -4.56
N VAL A 139 -2.53 8.71 -5.00
CA VAL A 139 -1.55 9.76 -5.30
C VAL A 139 -1.54 9.97 -6.80
N HIS A 140 -1.94 11.15 -7.25
CA HIS A 140 -1.90 11.49 -8.68
C HIS A 140 -0.45 11.61 -9.17
N SER A 141 -0.18 11.31 -10.45
CA SER A 141 1.18 11.37 -11.02
C SER A 141 1.85 12.75 -10.84
N THR A 142 1.07 13.84 -10.89
CA THR A 142 1.55 15.20 -10.62
C THR A 142 1.98 15.43 -9.17
N GLU A 143 1.52 14.60 -8.24
CA GLU A 143 1.85 14.67 -6.81
C GLU A 143 2.99 13.70 -6.42
N LEU A 144 3.39 12.80 -7.32
CA LEU A 144 4.49 11.85 -7.08
C LEU A 144 5.87 12.47 -7.34
N SER A 145 5.98 13.38 -8.31
CA SER A 145 7.25 13.99 -8.69
C SER A 145 7.09 15.47 -9.01
N TRP A 146 8.12 16.25 -8.74
CA TRP A 146 8.24 17.63 -9.19
C TRP A 146 8.62 17.71 -10.67
N LYS A 147 9.25 16.67 -11.21
CA LYS A 147 9.54 16.53 -12.65
C LYS A 147 8.34 15.92 -13.38
N HIS A 148 8.25 16.20 -14.66
CA HIS A 148 7.28 15.55 -15.52
C HIS A 148 7.68 14.08 -15.71
N ILE A 149 6.89 13.17 -15.13
CA ILE A 149 7.08 11.73 -15.25
C ILE A 149 6.10 11.15 -16.27
N LYS A 150 6.55 10.17 -17.02
CA LYS A 150 5.69 9.45 -17.98
C LYS A 150 4.84 8.38 -17.30
N SER A 151 5.35 7.83 -16.20
CA SER A 151 4.67 6.79 -15.44
C SER A 151 5.01 6.91 -13.95
N PRO A 152 4.04 6.64 -13.05
CA PRO A 152 4.31 6.54 -11.62
C PRO A 152 5.42 5.55 -11.24
N ALA A 153 5.63 4.52 -12.07
CA ALA A 153 6.66 3.50 -11.87
C ALA A 153 8.11 4.04 -11.96
N GLU A 154 8.31 5.27 -12.43
CA GLU A 154 9.62 5.93 -12.43
C GLU A 154 10.01 6.44 -11.03
N VAL A 155 9.04 6.62 -10.15
CA VAL A 155 9.25 7.19 -8.81
C VAL A 155 9.03 6.18 -7.69
N VAL A 156 8.02 5.33 -7.82
CA VAL A 156 7.63 4.34 -6.80
C VAL A 156 7.39 2.99 -7.44
N SER A 157 7.56 1.92 -6.66
CA SER A 157 7.31 0.54 -7.07
C SER A 157 6.15 -0.06 -6.26
N ILE A 158 5.51 -1.10 -6.81
CA ILE A 158 4.48 -1.84 -6.05
C ILE A 158 5.15 -2.53 -4.86
N GLY A 159 4.61 -2.29 -3.66
CA GLY A 159 5.16 -2.81 -2.42
C GLY A 159 6.04 -1.82 -1.65
N ASP A 160 6.35 -0.65 -2.23
CA ASP A 160 7.12 0.37 -1.52
C ASP A 160 6.28 1.02 -0.41
N GLU A 161 6.93 1.22 0.73
CA GLU A 161 6.37 2.02 1.82
C GLU A 161 6.69 3.49 1.57
N ILE A 162 5.65 4.30 1.42
CA ILE A 162 5.78 5.73 1.18
C ILE A 162 5.05 6.54 2.24
N THR A 163 5.62 7.68 2.57
CA THR A 163 4.98 8.67 3.45
C THR A 163 4.16 9.64 2.60
N VAL A 164 2.87 9.70 2.85
CA VAL A 164 1.91 10.53 2.12
C VAL A 164 1.08 11.37 3.07
N PHE A 165 0.61 12.51 2.61
CA PHE A 165 -0.32 13.35 3.37
C PHE A 165 -1.68 13.41 2.68
N VAL A 166 -2.73 13.59 3.48
CA VAL A 166 -4.10 13.74 2.97
C VAL A 166 -4.26 15.15 2.42
N LYS A 167 -4.54 15.25 1.12
CA LYS A 167 -4.81 16.52 0.43
C LYS A 167 -6.28 16.87 0.48
N SER A 168 -7.12 15.89 0.27
CA SER A 168 -8.58 15.97 0.37
C SER A 168 -9.17 14.58 0.48
N PHE A 169 -10.33 14.46 1.09
CA PHE A 169 -11.04 13.19 1.17
C PHE A 169 -12.54 13.37 0.93
N ASN A 170 -13.17 12.31 0.45
CA ASN A 170 -14.60 12.23 0.28
C ASN A 170 -15.12 10.93 0.91
N ALA A 171 -15.73 11.07 2.09
CA ALA A 171 -16.23 9.94 2.85
C ALA A 171 -17.39 9.22 2.15
N GLU A 172 -18.27 9.94 1.43
CA GLU A 172 -19.40 9.35 0.71
C GLU A 172 -18.94 8.45 -0.44
N LYS A 173 -17.92 8.89 -1.18
CA LYS A 173 -17.34 8.12 -2.31
C LYS A 173 -16.20 7.23 -1.90
N LYS A 174 -15.81 7.24 -0.62
CA LYS A 174 -14.66 6.49 -0.07
C LYS A 174 -13.39 6.71 -0.89
N ARG A 175 -13.11 7.96 -1.24
CA ARG A 175 -11.93 8.35 -2.02
C ARG A 175 -11.09 9.33 -1.23
N ILE A 176 -9.79 9.07 -1.21
CA ILE A 176 -8.79 9.91 -0.57
C ILE A 176 -7.78 10.31 -1.63
N SER A 177 -7.59 11.62 -1.79
CA SER A 177 -6.53 12.19 -2.61
C SER A 177 -5.33 12.44 -1.72
N LEU A 178 -4.22 11.83 -2.06
CA LEU A 178 -2.98 11.90 -1.30
C LEU A 178 -1.95 12.75 -2.04
N GLY A 179 -1.11 13.45 -1.29
CA GLY A 179 0.09 14.11 -1.76
C GLY A 179 1.33 13.38 -1.27
N TYR A 180 2.31 13.22 -2.14
CA TYR A 180 3.62 12.66 -1.81
C TYR A 180 4.69 13.74 -1.72
N LYS A 181 4.50 14.86 -2.46
CA LYS A 181 5.39 15.99 -2.47
C LYS A 181 5.32 16.76 -1.16
N THR A 182 6.43 16.85 -0.45
CA THR A 182 6.59 17.73 0.72
C THR A 182 7.38 18.96 0.34
N GLU A 183 7.24 20.05 1.09
CA GLU A 183 8.06 21.27 0.87
C GLU A 183 9.54 20.94 0.96
N ALA A 184 9.94 20.04 1.87
CA ALA A 184 11.32 19.61 2.02
C ALA A 184 11.89 18.87 0.79
N THR A 185 11.04 18.26 -0.03
CA THR A 185 11.43 17.58 -1.29
C THR A 185 11.25 18.49 -2.51
N ASN A 186 10.79 19.76 -2.32
CA ASN A 186 10.66 20.71 -3.39
C ASN A 186 12.04 21.14 -3.89
N PRO A 187 12.40 20.91 -5.16
CA PRO A 187 13.69 21.31 -5.70
C PRO A 187 13.99 22.81 -5.53
N TRP A 188 12.97 23.66 -5.66
CA TRP A 188 13.10 25.11 -5.44
C TRP A 188 13.36 25.44 -3.97
N TYR A 189 12.72 24.73 -3.03
CA TYR A 189 12.98 24.91 -1.61
C TYR A 189 14.42 24.52 -1.27
N ILE A 190 14.90 23.37 -1.77
CA ILE A 190 16.27 22.91 -1.61
C ILE A 190 17.24 23.94 -2.20
N PHE A 191 16.97 24.40 -3.43
CA PHE A 191 17.81 25.39 -4.10
C PHE A 191 17.93 26.69 -3.28
N THR A 192 16.82 27.27 -2.85
CA THR A 192 16.80 28.56 -2.12
C THR A 192 17.40 28.46 -0.71
N HIS A 193 17.47 27.25 -0.12
CA HIS A 193 18.08 27.03 1.19
C HIS A 193 19.54 26.60 1.10
N THR A 194 19.96 26.09 -0.06
CA THR A 194 21.34 25.62 -0.28
C THR A 194 22.23 26.72 -0.84
N TYR A 195 21.68 27.55 -1.73
CA TYR A 195 22.43 28.60 -2.43
C TYR A 195 21.88 29.98 -2.16
N ALA A 196 22.75 30.92 -1.87
CA ALA A 196 22.43 32.35 -1.74
C ALA A 196 22.82 33.11 -3.03
N ILE A 197 22.24 34.29 -3.20
CA ILE A 197 22.60 35.15 -4.33
C ILE A 197 24.08 35.52 -4.22
N GLY A 198 24.83 35.16 -5.24
CA GLY A 198 26.27 35.42 -5.33
C GLY A 198 27.13 34.16 -5.08
N ASP A 199 26.55 33.03 -4.72
CA ASP A 199 27.27 31.77 -4.58
C ASP A 199 27.63 31.20 -5.95
N VAL A 200 28.71 30.44 -5.99
CA VAL A 200 29.14 29.69 -7.16
C VAL A 200 28.72 28.22 -6.97
N ALA A 201 27.99 27.70 -7.94
CA ALA A 201 27.52 26.31 -7.91
C ALA A 201 27.99 25.56 -9.18
N PRO A 202 28.38 24.28 -9.05
CA PRO A 202 28.58 23.43 -10.21
C PRO A 202 27.23 23.10 -10.83
N VAL A 203 27.05 23.44 -12.10
CA VAL A 203 25.80 23.24 -12.84
C VAL A 203 26.05 22.37 -14.07
N LYS A 204 25.10 21.52 -14.41
CA LYS A 204 25.20 20.61 -15.55
C LYS A 204 24.43 21.18 -16.73
N ILE A 205 25.08 21.33 -17.88
CA ILE A 205 24.41 21.81 -19.10
C ILE A 205 23.43 20.75 -19.61
N VAL A 206 22.16 21.11 -19.64
CA VAL A 206 21.05 20.22 -20.07
C VAL A 206 20.73 20.45 -21.55
N SER A 207 20.68 21.71 -21.98
CA SER A 207 20.40 22.03 -23.37
C SER A 207 21.05 23.36 -23.79
N LEU A 208 21.30 23.48 -25.09
CA LEU A 208 21.87 24.68 -25.69
C LEU A 208 20.87 25.29 -26.66
N MET A 209 20.61 26.56 -26.47
CA MET A 209 19.71 27.37 -27.32
C MET A 209 20.50 28.53 -27.95
N PRO A 210 20.01 29.15 -29.02
CA PRO A 210 20.73 30.25 -29.67
C PRO A 210 21.03 31.48 -28.76
N PHE A 211 20.21 31.63 -27.72
CA PHE A 211 20.28 32.79 -26.77
C PHE A 211 20.98 32.44 -25.45
N GLY A 212 21.35 31.17 -25.24
CA GLY A 212 22.01 30.75 -24.00
C GLY A 212 21.99 29.23 -23.77
N ALA A 213 22.42 28.83 -22.59
CA ALA A 213 22.46 27.43 -22.16
C ALA A 213 21.53 27.22 -20.95
N PHE A 214 20.74 26.17 -20.98
CA PHE A 214 20.02 25.70 -19.78
C PHE A 214 20.94 24.78 -18.99
N ALA A 215 21.08 25.09 -17.72
CA ALA A 215 21.92 24.36 -16.80
C ALA A 215 21.12 23.92 -15.57
N GLU A 216 21.17 22.63 -15.27
CA GLU A 216 20.56 22.07 -14.06
C GLU A 216 21.45 22.35 -12.85
N ILE A 217 20.92 23.04 -11.86
CA ILE A 217 21.62 23.45 -10.63
C ILE A 217 21.42 22.39 -9.55
N VAL A 218 20.17 22.02 -9.32
CA VAL A 218 19.77 20.87 -8.51
C VAL A 218 18.75 20.07 -9.31
N ASP A 219 18.58 18.81 -8.97
CA ASP A 219 17.70 17.91 -9.69
C ASP A 219 16.26 18.48 -9.78
N GLY A 220 15.88 18.93 -10.98
CA GLY A 220 14.56 19.58 -11.25
C GLY A 220 14.51 21.10 -11.18
N VAL A 221 15.65 21.79 -11.01
CA VAL A 221 15.76 23.25 -11.15
C VAL A 221 16.77 23.59 -12.21
N ASP A 222 16.28 24.12 -13.31
CA ASP A 222 17.09 24.59 -14.43
C ASP A 222 17.26 26.11 -14.37
N GLY A 223 18.49 26.59 -14.52
CA GLY A 223 18.83 27.98 -14.70
C GLY A 223 19.19 28.27 -16.16
N LEU A 224 19.04 29.51 -16.57
CA LEU A 224 19.48 29.98 -17.89
C LEU A 224 20.79 30.77 -17.76
N ILE A 225 21.84 30.33 -18.43
CA ILE A 225 23.05 31.11 -18.64
C ILE A 225 22.90 31.82 -19.99
N HIS A 226 22.71 33.12 -19.95
CA HIS A 226 22.57 33.89 -21.18
C HIS A 226 23.88 33.87 -21.98
N ILE A 227 23.80 33.97 -23.32
CA ILE A 227 24.96 33.89 -24.22
C ILE A 227 26.05 34.92 -23.89
N SER A 228 25.68 36.07 -23.33
CA SER A 228 26.62 37.10 -22.89
C SER A 228 27.45 36.75 -21.67
N GLU A 229 26.97 35.76 -20.89
CA GLU A 229 27.55 35.35 -19.60
C GLU A 229 28.32 34.01 -19.70
N ILE A 230 28.41 33.44 -20.92
CA ILE A 230 29.10 32.14 -21.14
C ILE A 230 30.60 32.30 -21.25
N ALA A 231 31.05 33.45 -21.83
CA ALA A 231 32.50 33.68 -22.05
C ALA A 231 32.78 35.20 -21.99
N ASP A 232 34.04 35.53 -21.67
CA ASP A 232 34.55 36.91 -21.61
C ASP A 232 34.64 37.59 -22.98
N HIS A 233 34.45 36.84 -24.05
CA HIS A 233 34.47 37.32 -25.43
C HIS A 233 33.15 36.98 -26.15
N ARG A 234 32.87 37.77 -27.19
CA ARG A 234 31.62 37.56 -27.96
C ARG A 234 31.70 36.21 -28.71
N ILE A 235 30.76 35.31 -28.40
CA ILE A 235 30.61 34.02 -29.05
C ILE A 235 29.44 34.01 -30.03
N GLY A 236 29.51 33.23 -31.09
CA GLY A 236 28.47 33.13 -32.09
C GLY A 236 27.32 32.22 -31.63
N LYS A 237 27.64 31.15 -30.96
CA LYS A 237 26.71 30.15 -30.45
C LYS A 237 27.21 29.58 -29.13
N PRO A 238 26.32 29.26 -28.17
CA PRO A 238 26.73 28.58 -26.92
C PRO A 238 27.47 27.26 -27.13
N ALA A 239 27.18 26.53 -28.22
CA ALA A 239 27.80 25.28 -28.59
C ALA A 239 29.30 25.41 -28.98
N ASP A 240 29.79 26.63 -29.23
CA ASP A 240 31.20 26.88 -29.53
C ASP A 240 32.09 26.75 -28.28
N VAL A 241 31.47 26.89 -27.08
CA VAL A 241 32.19 26.90 -25.79
C VAL A 241 31.68 25.82 -24.83
N LEU A 242 30.39 25.49 -24.87
CA LEU A 242 29.74 24.56 -23.97
C LEU A 242 29.26 23.31 -24.71
N GLN A 243 29.20 22.20 -23.98
CA GLN A 243 28.64 20.93 -24.46
C GLN A 243 27.52 20.45 -23.53
N VAL A 244 26.48 19.82 -24.11
CA VAL A 244 25.42 19.17 -23.33
C VAL A 244 26.02 18.05 -22.48
N GLY A 245 25.70 18.04 -21.19
CA GLY A 245 26.25 17.11 -20.20
C GLY A 245 27.50 17.61 -19.50
N GLN A 246 28.11 18.71 -19.93
CA GLN A 246 29.24 19.31 -19.27
C GLN A 246 28.85 19.94 -17.94
N VAL A 247 29.70 19.84 -16.93
CA VAL A 247 29.55 20.53 -15.65
C VAL A 247 30.44 21.76 -15.68
N VAL A 248 29.87 22.92 -15.35
CA VAL A 248 30.55 24.20 -15.27
C VAL A 248 30.17 24.91 -13.98
N ASP A 249 31.07 25.75 -13.48
CA ASP A 249 30.78 26.59 -12.33
C ASP A 249 30.05 27.85 -12.81
N ALA A 250 28.87 28.09 -12.24
CA ALA A 250 28.06 29.28 -12.52
C ALA A 250 27.74 30.03 -11.21
N LYS A 251 27.58 31.34 -11.34
CA LYS A 251 27.30 32.25 -10.22
C LYS A 251 25.89 32.80 -10.32
#